data_4bb5436820e5ed3893271217e9b4c295
#
_entry.id   4bb5436820e5ed3893271217e9b4c295
#
_cell.length_a   1.000
_cell.length_b   1.000
_cell.length_c   1.000
_cell.angle_alpha   90.00
_cell.angle_beta   90.00
_cell.angle_gamma   90.00
#
_symmetry.space_group_name_H-M   'P 1'
#
loop_
_entity.id
_entity.type
_entity.pdbx_description
1 polymer ?
#
loop_
_entity_poly.entity_id
_entity_poly.type
_entity_poly.pdbx_seq_one_letter_code
_entity_poly.pdbx_strand_id
1 'polypeptide(L)'
;MARAIRLLAAKPRSIGEIRERLLEKNWTDAAIVDGVIEKLREYNYLDDDQYARDLALSKLRQKPQGRRRLQQRLSHKKLDRSTLDTAIKAAYETLPESDLIDTAIEKRVRLKGVPATHEERKKFTEHLMRQGFDYSLIREKLQQLEIDAAAPSNKLA
;
A
#
# COMPACT_ATOMS: atom_id res chain seq x y z
N MET A 1 -3.35 -27.15 -14.70
CA MET A 1 -4.51 -26.80 -13.88
C MET A 1 -4.30 -27.12 -12.39
N ALA A 2 -4.17 -28.35 -11.94
CA ALA A 2 -4.06 -28.71 -10.51
C ALA A 2 -2.95 -27.98 -9.72
N ARG A 3 -1.77 -27.75 -10.32
CA ARG A 3 -0.70 -26.99 -9.68
C ARG A 3 -1.10 -25.50 -9.47
N ALA A 4 -1.74 -24.91 -10.47
CA ALA A 4 -2.18 -23.50 -10.38
C ALA A 4 -3.22 -23.33 -9.26
N ILE A 5 -4.19 -24.23 -9.18
CA ILE A 5 -5.20 -24.22 -8.11
C ILE A 5 -4.55 -24.36 -6.74
N ARG A 6 -3.57 -25.25 -6.56
CA ARG A 6 -2.82 -25.39 -5.30
C ARG A 6 -2.05 -24.12 -4.93
N LEU A 7 -1.46 -23.43 -5.92
CA LEU A 7 -0.76 -22.17 -5.69
C LEU A 7 -1.70 -21.06 -5.22
N LEU A 8 -2.90 -20.97 -5.81
CA LEU A 8 -3.93 -20.01 -5.44
C LEU A 8 -4.58 -20.31 -4.09
N ALA A 9 -4.78 -21.60 -3.79
CA ALA A 9 -5.29 -22.02 -2.48
C ALA A 9 -4.34 -21.65 -1.32
N ALA A 10 -3.03 -21.66 -1.58
CA ALA A 10 -2.03 -21.32 -0.57
C ALA A 10 -2.02 -19.80 -0.26
N LYS A 11 -2.17 -18.94 -1.29
CA LYS A 11 -2.30 -17.49 -1.14
C LYS A 11 -2.77 -16.85 -2.45
N PRO A 12 -3.46 -15.70 -2.39
CA PRO A 12 -3.78 -14.89 -3.56
C PRO A 12 -2.51 -14.49 -4.33
N ARG A 13 -2.61 -14.47 -5.67
CA ARG A 13 -1.52 -14.14 -6.59
C ARG A 13 -2.06 -13.40 -7.81
N SER A 14 -1.22 -12.58 -8.42
CA SER A 14 -1.51 -12.01 -9.74
C SER A 14 -1.38 -13.05 -10.85
N ILE A 15 -1.96 -12.75 -12.02
CA ILE A 15 -1.81 -13.55 -13.24
C ILE A 15 -0.32 -13.71 -13.57
N GLY A 16 0.46 -12.62 -13.50
CA GLY A 16 1.90 -12.65 -13.77
C GLY A 16 2.68 -13.52 -12.80
N GLU A 17 2.33 -13.51 -11.50
CA GLU A 17 2.96 -14.37 -10.50
C GLU A 17 2.63 -15.86 -10.74
N ILE A 18 1.40 -16.19 -11.12
CA ILE A 18 1.01 -17.58 -11.46
C ILE A 18 1.73 -18.04 -12.72
N ARG A 19 1.75 -17.18 -13.77
CA ARG A 19 2.43 -17.48 -15.03
C ARG A 19 3.90 -17.84 -14.80
N GLU A 20 4.62 -17.00 -14.06
CA GLU A 20 6.02 -17.24 -13.73
C GLU A 20 6.23 -18.56 -12.98
N ARG A 21 5.42 -18.84 -11.96
CA ARG A 21 5.49 -20.06 -11.17
C ARG A 21 5.17 -21.34 -11.96
N LEU A 22 4.31 -21.26 -12.95
CA LEU A 22 4.01 -22.39 -13.82
C LEU A 22 5.15 -22.64 -14.81
N LEU A 23 5.75 -21.57 -15.36
CA LEU A 23 6.87 -21.65 -16.31
C LEU A 23 8.20 -22.12 -15.69
N GLU A 24 8.34 -22.09 -14.37
CA GLU A 24 9.52 -22.67 -13.69
C GLU A 24 9.69 -24.18 -13.93
N LYS A 25 8.68 -24.85 -14.48
CA LYS A 25 8.70 -26.29 -14.70
C LYS A 25 9.07 -26.64 -16.12
N ASN A 26 10.07 -27.48 -16.28
CA ASN A 26 10.62 -27.91 -17.59
C ASN A 26 9.65 -28.75 -18.45
N TRP A 27 8.55 -29.25 -17.86
CA TRP A 27 7.56 -30.09 -18.54
C TRP A 27 6.36 -29.28 -19.11
N THR A 28 6.42 -27.96 -19.06
CA THR A 28 5.38 -27.09 -19.61
C THR A 28 5.97 -26.00 -20.52
N ASP A 29 5.15 -25.44 -21.36
CA ASP A 29 5.50 -24.31 -22.23
C ASP A 29 4.53 -23.13 -22.05
N ALA A 30 4.86 -22.00 -22.69
CA ALA A 30 4.07 -20.78 -22.59
C ALA A 30 2.63 -20.95 -23.08
N ALA A 31 2.41 -21.72 -24.17
CA ALA A 31 1.08 -21.92 -24.74
C ALA A 31 0.17 -22.71 -23.79
N ILE A 32 0.69 -23.75 -23.16
CA ILE A 32 -0.02 -24.54 -22.15
C ILE A 32 -0.36 -23.67 -20.92
N VAL A 33 0.61 -22.90 -20.45
CA VAL A 33 0.44 -22.01 -19.29
C VAL A 33 -0.61 -20.93 -19.57
N ASP A 34 -0.55 -20.29 -20.73
CA ASP A 34 -1.51 -19.25 -21.12
C ASP A 34 -2.94 -19.83 -21.24
N GLY A 35 -3.08 -21.05 -21.76
CA GLY A 35 -4.37 -21.77 -21.77
C GLY A 35 -4.92 -22.09 -20.37
N VAL A 36 -4.05 -22.45 -19.43
CA VAL A 36 -4.43 -22.64 -18.01
C VAL A 36 -4.88 -21.34 -17.38
N ILE A 37 -4.15 -20.25 -17.62
CA ILE A 37 -4.49 -18.91 -17.10
C ILE A 37 -5.86 -18.47 -17.61
N GLU A 38 -6.13 -18.64 -18.91
CA GLU A 38 -7.42 -18.26 -19.49
C GLU A 38 -8.59 -18.98 -18.84
N LYS A 39 -8.46 -20.31 -18.64
CA LYS A 39 -9.47 -21.09 -17.91
C LYS A 39 -9.65 -20.64 -16.46
N LEU A 40 -8.58 -20.28 -15.77
CA LEU A 40 -8.67 -19.77 -14.40
C LEU A 40 -9.38 -18.41 -14.34
N ARG A 41 -9.21 -17.57 -15.37
CA ARG A 41 -9.94 -16.31 -15.50
C ARG A 41 -11.43 -16.57 -15.77
N GLU A 42 -11.75 -17.45 -16.70
CA GLU A 42 -13.14 -17.84 -17.01
C GLU A 42 -13.89 -18.36 -15.76
N TYR A 43 -13.19 -19.12 -14.90
CA TYR A 43 -13.75 -19.63 -13.64
C TYR A 43 -13.65 -18.65 -12.47
N ASN A 44 -13.22 -17.40 -12.69
CA ASN A 44 -13.02 -16.36 -11.67
C ASN A 44 -12.03 -16.74 -10.55
N TYR A 45 -11.08 -17.64 -10.81
CA TYR A 45 -9.97 -17.92 -9.90
C TYR A 45 -8.84 -16.89 -9.99
N LEU A 46 -8.77 -16.12 -11.09
CA LEU A 46 -7.81 -15.06 -11.33
C LEU A 46 -8.54 -13.78 -11.78
N ASP A 47 -8.34 -12.72 -11.01
CA ASP A 47 -8.84 -11.37 -11.29
C ASP A 47 -7.82 -10.37 -10.73
N ASP A 48 -6.98 -9.81 -11.58
CA ASP A 48 -5.91 -8.89 -11.18
C ASP A 48 -6.46 -7.57 -10.64
N ASP A 49 -7.60 -7.09 -11.13
CA ASP A 49 -8.22 -5.85 -10.63
C ASP A 49 -8.70 -6.02 -9.19
N GLN A 50 -9.38 -7.13 -8.90
CA GLN A 50 -9.82 -7.43 -7.53
C GLN A 50 -8.63 -7.70 -6.62
N TYR A 51 -7.67 -8.50 -7.09
CA TYR A 51 -6.45 -8.79 -6.33
C TYR A 51 -5.67 -7.53 -5.96
N ALA A 52 -5.48 -6.61 -6.90
CA ALA A 52 -4.77 -5.36 -6.68
C ALA A 52 -5.49 -4.47 -5.66
N ARG A 53 -6.83 -4.36 -5.74
CA ARG A 53 -7.63 -3.58 -4.78
C ARG A 53 -7.52 -4.14 -3.37
N ASP A 54 -7.72 -5.44 -3.21
CA ASP A 54 -7.67 -6.11 -1.91
C ASP A 54 -6.27 -6.01 -1.29
N LEU A 55 -5.24 -6.17 -2.10
CA LEU A 55 -3.85 -6.06 -1.66
C LEU A 55 -3.51 -4.64 -1.21
N ALA A 56 -3.90 -3.62 -1.98
CA ALA A 56 -3.66 -2.23 -1.64
C ALA A 56 -4.32 -1.85 -0.30
N LEU A 57 -5.59 -2.16 -0.13
CA LEU A 57 -6.32 -1.92 1.12
C LEU A 57 -5.73 -2.69 2.31
N SER A 58 -5.39 -3.95 2.11
CA SER A 58 -4.75 -4.77 3.15
C SER A 58 -3.44 -4.15 3.63
N LYS A 59 -2.61 -3.64 2.71
CA LYS A 59 -1.35 -2.97 3.07
C LYS A 59 -1.55 -1.68 3.84
N LEU A 60 -2.54 -0.87 3.47
CA LEU A 60 -2.86 0.37 4.19
C LEU A 60 -3.42 0.10 5.59
N ARG A 61 -4.27 -0.94 5.75
CA ARG A 61 -4.80 -1.36 7.06
C ARG A 61 -3.72 -1.91 8.00
N GLN A 62 -2.74 -2.64 7.43
CA GLN A 62 -1.62 -3.16 8.21
C GLN A 62 -0.70 -2.06 8.72
N LYS A 63 -0.45 -1.04 7.89
CA LYS A 63 0.44 0.06 8.24
C LYS A 63 0.09 1.30 7.43
N PRO A 64 -0.22 2.44 8.09
CA PRO A 64 -0.37 3.72 7.44
C PRO A 64 0.88 4.07 6.62
N GLN A 65 0.68 4.41 5.36
CA GLN A 65 1.76 4.77 4.44
C GLN A 65 1.23 5.63 3.30
N GLY A 66 2.11 6.45 2.71
CA GLY A 66 1.80 7.29 1.57
C GLY A 66 1.86 6.54 0.23
N ARG A 67 1.34 7.18 -0.83
CA ARG A 67 1.20 6.61 -2.18
C ARG A 67 2.51 6.08 -2.74
N ARG A 68 3.61 6.82 -2.59
CA ARG A 68 4.92 6.43 -3.12
C ARG A 68 5.40 5.09 -2.56
N ARG A 69 5.23 4.87 -1.27
CA ARG A 69 5.62 3.61 -0.63
C ARG A 69 4.69 2.46 -1.00
N LEU A 70 3.39 2.71 -1.06
CA LEU A 70 2.43 1.69 -1.50
C LEU A 70 2.73 1.24 -2.92
N GLN A 71 2.92 2.18 -3.86
CA GLN A 71 3.29 1.89 -5.25
C GLN A 71 4.58 1.07 -5.34
N GLN A 72 5.62 1.45 -4.61
CA GLN A 72 6.88 0.70 -4.55
C GLN A 72 6.68 -0.72 -4.04
N ARG A 73 5.88 -0.90 -2.98
CA ARG A 73 5.61 -2.24 -2.40
C ARG A 73 4.79 -3.15 -3.32
N LEU A 74 3.92 -2.58 -4.16
CA LEU A 74 3.08 -3.33 -5.08
C LEU A 74 3.73 -3.56 -6.46
N SER A 75 4.80 -2.81 -6.80
CA SER A 75 5.50 -2.92 -8.09
C SER A 75 6.06 -4.33 -8.36
N HIS A 76 6.33 -5.12 -7.32
CA HIS A 76 6.85 -6.48 -7.44
C HIS A 76 5.78 -7.55 -7.67
N LYS A 77 4.51 -7.16 -7.75
CA LYS A 77 3.37 -8.08 -7.84
C LYS A 77 3.00 -8.51 -9.25
N LYS A 78 3.79 -8.08 -10.24
CA LYS A 78 3.58 -8.42 -11.65
C LYS A 78 2.16 -8.09 -12.14
N LEU A 79 1.71 -6.91 -11.74
CA LEU A 79 0.47 -6.29 -12.18
C LEU A 79 0.74 -5.27 -13.28
N ASP A 80 -0.20 -5.10 -14.21
CA ASP A 80 -0.15 -4.02 -15.18
C ASP A 80 -0.20 -2.67 -14.46
N ARG A 81 0.53 -1.69 -15.00
CA ARG A 81 0.61 -0.35 -14.40
C ARG A 81 -0.76 0.30 -14.24
N SER A 82 -1.62 0.19 -15.24
CA SER A 82 -2.98 0.74 -15.19
C SER A 82 -3.83 0.09 -14.10
N THR A 83 -3.75 -1.24 -13.95
CA THR A 83 -4.42 -1.98 -12.88
C THR A 83 -3.92 -1.54 -11.50
N LEU A 84 -2.63 -1.37 -11.36
CA LEU A 84 -2.00 -0.93 -10.12
C LEU A 84 -2.39 0.50 -9.76
N ASP A 85 -2.31 1.44 -10.70
CA ASP A 85 -2.65 2.85 -10.49
C ASP A 85 -4.14 3.01 -10.12
N THR A 86 -5.04 2.27 -10.77
CA THR A 86 -6.47 2.26 -10.46
C THR A 86 -6.73 1.70 -9.05
N ALA A 87 -6.06 0.62 -8.68
CA ALA A 87 -6.22 0.02 -7.36
C ALA A 87 -5.70 0.92 -6.24
N ILE A 88 -4.56 1.58 -6.43
CA ILE A 88 -3.99 2.54 -5.48
C ILE A 88 -4.93 3.73 -5.30
N LYS A 89 -5.45 4.29 -6.40
CA LYS A 89 -6.42 5.39 -6.35
C LYS A 89 -7.64 5.01 -5.52
N ALA A 90 -8.26 3.86 -5.83
CA ALA A 90 -9.43 3.36 -5.12
C ALA A 90 -9.14 3.10 -3.62
N ALA A 91 -7.95 2.61 -3.28
CA ALA A 91 -7.57 2.38 -1.90
C ALA A 91 -7.52 3.69 -1.09
N TYR A 92 -6.98 4.77 -1.66
CA TYR A 92 -6.95 6.09 -1.00
C TYR A 92 -8.28 6.86 -1.06
N GLU A 93 -9.23 6.44 -1.89
CA GLU A 93 -10.63 6.88 -1.80
C GLU A 93 -11.33 6.25 -0.58
N THR A 94 -11.00 5.02 -0.26
CA THR A 94 -11.52 4.29 0.91
C THR A 94 -10.82 4.68 2.22
N LEU A 95 -9.51 4.85 2.18
CA LEU A 95 -8.66 5.25 3.30
C LEU A 95 -7.84 6.48 2.90
N PRO A 96 -8.37 7.68 3.10
CA PRO A 96 -7.72 8.94 2.68
C PRO A 96 -6.30 9.08 3.23
N GLU A 97 -5.38 9.53 2.40
CA GLU A 97 -3.98 9.71 2.77
C GLU A 97 -3.81 10.71 3.93
N SER A 98 -4.70 11.72 3.99
CA SER A 98 -4.77 12.68 5.10
C SER A 98 -5.04 12.01 6.45
N ASP A 99 -5.89 10.99 6.49
CA ASP A 99 -6.21 10.27 7.72
C ASP A 99 -5.09 9.30 8.11
N LEU A 100 -4.48 8.69 7.10
CA LEU A 100 -3.34 7.78 7.32
C LEU A 100 -2.10 8.50 7.84
N ILE A 101 -1.81 9.71 7.35
CA ILE A 101 -0.71 10.52 7.87
C ILE A 101 -1.00 10.98 9.30
N ASP A 102 -2.23 11.34 9.64
CA ASP A 102 -2.61 11.70 11.01
C ASP A 102 -2.34 10.54 11.97
N THR A 103 -2.73 9.32 11.60
CA THR A 103 -2.42 8.11 12.38
C THR A 103 -0.91 7.90 12.54
N ALA A 104 -0.13 8.12 11.49
CA ALA A 104 1.33 8.00 11.53
C ALA A 104 1.96 9.07 12.43
N ILE A 105 1.46 10.30 12.38
CA ILE A 105 1.91 11.42 13.24
C ILE A 105 1.58 11.14 14.69
N GLU A 106 0.35 10.76 15.02
CA GLU A 106 -0.07 10.42 16.38
C GLU A 106 0.82 9.34 17.01
N LYS A 107 1.09 8.28 16.25
CA LYS A 107 2.01 7.22 16.69
C LYS A 107 3.41 7.75 16.95
N ARG A 108 3.93 8.62 16.08
CA ARG A 108 5.26 9.22 16.23
C ARG A 108 5.33 10.15 17.42
N VAL A 109 4.32 11.00 17.62
CA VAL A 109 4.22 11.93 18.76
C VAL A 109 4.17 11.14 20.08
N ARG A 110 3.41 10.05 20.13
CA ARG A 110 3.35 9.18 21.32
C ARG A 110 4.72 8.61 21.68
N LEU A 111 5.57 8.29 20.69
CA LEU A 111 6.88 7.69 20.91
C LEU A 111 7.99 8.70 21.15
N LYS A 112 7.92 9.88 20.55
CA LYS A 112 9.03 10.85 20.49
C LYS A 112 8.64 12.26 20.93
N GLY A 113 7.36 12.51 21.21
CA GLY A 113 6.84 13.85 21.51
C GLY A 113 6.64 14.72 20.26
N VAL A 114 6.07 15.91 20.47
CA VAL A 114 5.90 16.93 19.44
C VAL A 114 7.27 17.54 19.13
N PRO A 115 7.67 17.66 17.86
CA PRO A 115 8.98 18.24 17.51
C PRO A 115 9.04 19.72 17.86
N ALA A 116 9.94 20.12 18.74
CA ALA A 116 10.11 21.49 19.20
C ALA A 116 11.25 22.23 18.47
N THR A 117 12.32 21.52 18.12
CA THR A 117 13.49 22.12 17.47
C THR A 117 13.45 21.92 15.95
N HIS A 118 14.23 22.71 15.22
CA HIS A 118 14.39 22.56 13.77
C HIS A 118 14.91 21.16 13.39
N GLU A 119 15.86 20.64 14.16
CA GLU A 119 16.42 19.32 13.92
C GLU A 119 15.40 18.19 14.15
N GLU A 120 14.61 18.31 15.20
CA GLU A 120 13.52 17.35 15.47
C GLU A 120 12.46 17.36 14.39
N ARG A 121 12.08 18.56 13.88
CA ARG A 121 11.14 18.69 12.74
C ARG A 121 11.71 18.06 11.49
N LYS A 122 12.99 18.27 11.20
CA LYS A 122 13.66 17.66 10.07
C LYS A 122 13.61 16.13 10.16
N LYS A 123 13.98 15.56 11.30
CA LYS A 123 13.91 14.10 11.54
C LYS A 123 12.48 13.56 11.45
N PHE A 124 11.51 14.33 11.91
CA PHE A 124 10.10 13.97 11.83
C PHE A 124 9.61 13.93 10.37
N THR A 125 9.94 14.97 9.61
CA THR A 125 9.63 15.07 8.17
C THR A 125 10.27 13.92 7.39
N GLU A 126 11.55 13.66 7.59
CA GLU A 126 12.27 12.56 6.93
C GLU A 126 11.65 11.19 7.24
N HIS A 127 11.17 11.00 8.48
CA HIS A 127 10.49 9.77 8.86
C HIS A 127 9.19 9.56 8.07
N LEU A 128 8.36 10.60 7.94
CA LEU A 128 7.11 10.52 7.17
C LEU A 128 7.37 10.40 5.67
N MET A 129 8.41 11.06 5.14
CA MET A 129 8.83 10.89 3.74
C MET A 129 9.27 9.45 3.45
N ARG A 130 10.00 8.80 4.36
CA ARG A 130 10.35 7.36 4.24
C ARG A 130 9.12 6.45 4.28
N GLN A 131 8.03 6.89 4.89
CA GLN A 131 6.74 6.19 4.83
C GLN A 131 5.97 6.46 3.53
N GLY A 132 6.50 7.31 2.64
CA GLY A 132 5.97 7.56 1.31
C GLY A 132 4.95 8.69 1.22
N PHE A 133 4.74 9.46 2.29
CA PHE A 133 3.89 10.64 2.27
C PHE A 133 4.54 11.78 1.49
N ASP A 134 3.71 12.61 0.84
CA ASP A 134 4.19 13.76 0.10
C ASP A 134 4.65 14.89 1.04
N TYR A 135 5.70 15.61 0.64
CA TYR A 135 6.27 16.69 1.44
C TYR A 135 5.28 17.83 1.76
N SER A 136 4.45 18.20 0.79
CA SER A 136 3.44 19.25 0.99
C SER A 136 2.41 18.86 2.05
N LEU A 137 1.94 17.62 2.02
CA LEU A 137 1.02 17.09 3.02
C LEU A 137 1.69 16.99 4.40
N ILE A 138 2.93 16.54 4.47
CA ILE A 138 3.71 16.49 5.72
C ILE A 138 3.84 17.89 6.33
N ARG A 139 4.22 18.86 5.51
CA ARG A 139 4.39 20.25 5.95
C ARG A 139 3.10 20.84 6.51
N GLU A 140 1.99 20.67 5.81
CA GLU A 140 0.66 21.12 6.25
C GLU A 140 0.30 20.51 7.61
N LYS A 141 0.45 19.20 7.75
CA LYS A 141 0.10 18.48 8.99
C LYS A 141 1.01 18.84 10.16
N LEU A 142 2.31 19.03 9.94
CA LEU A 142 3.23 19.46 11.01
C LEU A 142 2.96 20.89 11.44
N GLN A 143 2.62 21.79 10.52
CA GLN A 143 2.22 23.15 10.86
C GLN A 143 0.95 23.16 11.72
N GLN A 144 -0.05 22.34 11.39
CA GLN A 144 -1.26 22.20 12.19
C GLN A 144 -0.96 21.66 13.60
N LEU A 145 -0.09 20.64 13.68
CA LEU A 145 0.33 20.06 14.95
C LEU A 145 1.00 21.09 15.88
N GLU A 146 1.81 21.98 15.34
CA GLU A 146 2.47 23.05 16.09
C GLU A 146 1.47 24.11 16.59
N ILE A 147 0.49 24.47 15.77
CA ILE A 147 -0.60 25.38 16.14
C ILE A 147 -1.41 24.77 17.29
N ASP A 148 -1.78 23.52 17.19
CA ASP A 148 -2.58 22.81 18.19
C ASP A 148 -1.79 22.65 19.51
N ALA A 149 -0.49 22.41 19.44
CA ALA A 149 0.38 22.33 20.61
C ALA A 149 0.62 23.67 21.30
N ALA A 150 0.58 24.78 20.55
CA ALA A 150 0.73 26.14 21.07
C ALA A 150 -0.58 26.74 21.59
N ALA A 151 -1.75 26.14 21.24
CA ALA A 151 -3.05 26.61 21.72
C ALA A 151 -3.15 26.40 23.25
N PRO A 152 -3.55 27.43 24.02
CA PRO A 152 -3.74 27.28 25.45
C PRO A 152 -4.82 26.22 25.70
N SER A 153 -4.49 25.22 26.52
CA SER A 153 -5.45 24.20 26.97
C SER A 153 -6.58 24.90 27.71
N ASN A 154 -7.64 25.24 27.01
CA ASN A 154 -8.87 25.72 27.63
C ASN A 154 -9.60 24.52 28.26
N LYS A 155 -8.96 23.88 29.24
CA LYS A 155 -9.65 23.03 30.20
C LYS A 155 -10.35 23.96 31.17
N LEU A 156 -11.53 24.42 30.78
CA LEU A 156 -12.52 24.85 31.77
C LEU A 156 -12.86 23.62 32.63
N ALA A 157 -12.56 23.78 33.86
CA ALA A 157 -12.95 22.86 34.95
C ALA A 157 -14.45 22.58 34.94
#